data_59a4eb80622ead099214a3c8607b4beb
#
_entry.id   59a4eb80622ead099214a3c8607b4beb
#
_cell.length_a   1.000
_cell.length_b   1.000
_cell.length_c   1.000
_cell.angle_alpha   90.00
_cell.angle_beta   90.00
_cell.angle_gamma   90.00
#
_symmetry.space_group_name_H-M   'P 1'
#
loop_
_entity.id
_entity.type
_entity.pdbx_description
1 polymer ?
#
loop_
_entity_poly.entity_id
_entity_poly.type
_entity_poly.pdbx_seq_one_letter_code
_entity_poly.pdbx_strand_id
1 'polypeptide(L)'
;CISSQAGCSLDCSFCSTAQHGFVRNLTSDEIISQIWLVRNNIFSNEDDKKVSNIVFMGMGEPLANFNHLVDVLDLLLDDCAYGFSKRRVTVSTSGLAPRIKQLSNLVDVSLAVSLHAPNNELRNVLVPINKRYPIEELLEACRFFLKHKKRKSTITFEYVMLDKVNDTVALAKELSILLRDFPCKINLIPFNDFPNSQYQCSSTQQINLFSNILHDAGIVTTVRKSRGTDIAAACGQLAGHKGAIKISEH
;
A
#
# COMPACT_ATOMS: atom_id res chain seq x y z
N CYS A 1 -10.42 0.31 -1.99
CA CYS A 1 -9.34 0.54 -1.01
C CYS A 1 -9.95 0.53 0.38
N ILE A 2 -9.39 -0.26 1.30
CA ILE A 2 -9.93 -0.41 2.66
C ILE A 2 -8.86 -0.13 3.71
N SER A 3 -9.30 0.37 4.87
CA SER A 3 -8.47 0.73 6.02
C SER A 3 -8.37 -0.44 6.99
N SER A 4 -7.24 -0.55 7.68
CA SER A 4 -6.99 -1.56 8.72
C SER A 4 -6.84 -0.97 10.13
N GLN A 5 -6.66 0.33 10.23
CA GLN A 5 -6.51 1.05 11.50
C GLN A 5 -7.25 2.39 11.44
N ALA A 6 -7.60 2.93 12.58
CA ALA A 6 -7.94 4.33 12.74
C ALA A 6 -6.62 5.08 13.00
N GLY A 7 -6.19 5.91 12.05
CA GLY A 7 -4.84 6.43 11.99
C GLY A 7 -3.83 5.40 11.46
N CYS A 8 -2.55 5.55 11.80
CA CYS A 8 -1.50 4.63 11.42
C CYS A 8 -0.48 4.46 12.54
N SER A 9 -0.06 3.20 12.77
CA SER A 9 0.98 2.88 13.75
C SER A 9 2.41 3.13 13.25
N LEU A 10 2.56 3.54 11.98
CA LEU A 10 3.83 3.90 11.37
C LEU A 10 3.89 5.39 11.06
N ASP A 11 5.11 5.92 10.95
CA ASP A 11 5.41 7.34 10.83
C ASP A 11 6.07 7.67 9.48
N CYS A 12 5.42 7.27 8.37
CA CYS A 12 5.91 7.60 7.04
C CYS A 12 5.76 9.11 6.78
N SER A 13 6.88 9.79 6.48
CA SER A 13 6.96 11.26 6.43
C SER A 13 6.09 11.91 5.35
N PHE A 14 5.77 11.19 4.28
CA PHE A 14 4.96 11.66 3.14
C PHE A 14 3.47 11.29 3.25
N CYS A 15 3.01 10.76 4.39
CA CYS A 15 1.65 10.24 4.53
C CYS A 15 0.83 11.07 5.52
N SER A 16 -0.28 11.66 5.07
CA SER A 16 -1.18 12.42 5.93
C SER A 16 -1.74 11.57 7.07
N THR A 17 -2.10 10.31 6.82
CA THR A 17 -2.59 9.39 7.86
C THR A 17 -1.58 9.21 8.99
N ALA A 18 -0.29 9.13 8.66
CA ALA A 18 0.76 9.00 9.66
C ALA A 18 0.86 10.24 10.57
N GLN A 19 0.67 11.45 9.99
CA GLN A 19 0.70 12.70 10.77
C GLN A 19 -0.43 12.81 11.80
N HIS A 20 -1.54 12.09 11.60
CA HIS A 20 -2.64 12.03 12.58
C HIS A 20 -2.37 11.08 13.74
N GLY A 21 -1.33 10.25 13.61
CA GLY A 21 -0.94 9.26 14.60
C GLY A 21 -1.85 8.03 14.63
N PHE A 22 -1.57 7.13 15.56
CA PHE A 22 -2.30 5.89 15.76
C PHE A 22 -3.37 6.07 16.85
N VAL A 23 -4.58 5.63 16.55
CA VAL A 23 -5.68 5.60 17.52
C VAL A 23 -5.93 4.16 17.99
N ARG A 24 -6.28 3.26 17.05
CA ARG A 24 -6.50 1.83 17.34
C ARG A 24 -6.50 0.98 16.08
N ASN A 25 -6.39 -0.31 16.26
CA ASN A 25 -6.71 -1.28 15.22
C ASN A 25 -8.22 -1.30 14.96
N LEU A 26 -8.61 -1.52 13.71
CA LEU A 26 -9.97 -1.87 13.36
C LEU A 26 -10.20 -3.36 13.63
N THR A 27 -11.40 -3.72 14.06
CA THR A 27 -11.81 -5.11 14.21
C THR A 27 -12.13 -5.76 12.86
N SER A 28 -12.24 -7.08 12.80
CA SER A 28 -12.53 -7.79 11.55
C SER A 28 -13.87 -7.37 10.94
N ASP A 29 -14.88 -7.15 11.76
CA ASP A 29 -16.20 -6.66 11.35
C ASP A 29 -16.18 -5.23 10.83
N GLU A 30 -15.40 -4.33 11.45
CA GLU A 30 -15.21 -2.96 10.94
C GLU A 30 -14.51 -2.93 9.58
N ILE A 31 -13.53 -3.81 9.37
CA ILE A 31 -12.83 -3.91 8.09
C ILE A 31 -13.77 -4.46 7.00
N ILE A 32 -14.51 -5.52 7.30
CA ILE A 32 -15.49 -6.11 6.36
C ILE A 32 -16.64 -5.16 6.06
N SER A 33 -17.11 -4.41 7.06
CA SER A 33 -18.20 -3.44 6.89
C SER A 33 -17.90 -2.38 5.83
N GLN A 34 -16.64 -1.98 5.64
CA GLN A 34 -16.25 -1.05 4.58
C GLN A 34 -16.60 -1.62 3.19
N ILE A 35 -16.37 -2.92 2.98
CA ILE A 35 -16.66 -3.61 1.71
C ILE A 35 -18.17 -3.78 1.54
N TRP A 36 -18.86 -4.17 2.61
CA TRP A 36 -20.30 -4.35 2.62
C TRP A 36 -21.04 -3.05 2.28
N LEU A 37 -20.65 -1.93 2.90
CA LEU A 37 -21.22 -0.61 2.64
C LEU A 37 -21.05 -0.18 1.18
N VAL A 38 -19.86 -0.38 0.61
CA VAL A 38 -19.60 -0.04 -0.80
C VAL A 38 -20.47 -0.90 -1.73
N ARG A 39 -20.58 -2.21 -1.47
CA ARG A 39 -21.39 -3.10 -2.31
C ARG A 39 -22.88 -2.75 -2.26
N ASN A 40 -23.42 -2.45 -1.08
CA ASN A 40 -24.84 -2.30 -0.91
C ASN A 40 -25.35 -0.86 -1.11
N ASN A 41 -24.52 0.16 -0.79
CA ASN A 41 -24.98 1.55 -0.87
C ASN A 41 -24.56 2.26 -2.15
N ILE A 42 -23.40 1.89 -2.74
CA ILE A 42 -22.87 2.58 -3.92
C ILE A 42 -23.25 1.84 -5.22
N PHE A 43 -23.30 0.52 -5.17
CA PHE A 43 -23.56 -0.31 -6.35
C PHE A 43 -24.94 -1.00 -6.37
N SER A 44 -25.79 -0.73 -5.40
CA SER A 44 -27.12 -1.35 -5.29
C SER A 44 -28.06 -1.05 -6.47
N ASN A 45 -27.84 0.06 -7.18
CA ASN A 45 -28.70 0.54 -8.25
C ASN A 45 -28.13 0.38 -9.67
N GLU A 46 -26.95 -0.22 -9.81
CA GLU A 46 -26.31 -0.42 -11.12
C GLU A 46 -25.91 -1.89 -11.28
N ASP A 47 -26.68 -2.64 -12.06
CA ASP A 47 -26.54 -4.10 -12.27
C ASP A 47 -25.14 -4.52 -12.77
N ASP A 48 -24.36 -3.62 -13.36
CA ASP A 48 -23.06 -3.90 -13.96
C ASP A 48 -21.83 -3.49 -13.12
N LYS A 49 -21.98 -2.71 -12.06
CA LYS A 49 -20.86 -2.27 -11.23
C LYS A 49 -20.65 -3.18 -10.02
N LYS A 50 -19.56 -3.94 -10.04
CA LYS A 50 -19.16 -4.83 -8.94
C LYS A 50 -17.80 -4.41 -8.38
N VAL A 51 -17.64 -4.55 -7.06
CA VAL A 51 -16.31 -4.49 -6.45
C VAL A 51 -15.48 -5.63 -7.01
N SER A 52 -14.50 -5.30 -7.86
CA SER A 52 -13.67 -6.28 -8.56
C SER A 52 -12.37 -6.61 -7.86
N ASN A 53 -11.81 -5.68 -7.12
CA ASN A 53 -10.52 -5.82 -6.44
C ASN A 53 -10.58 -5.19 -5.05
N ILE A 54 -9.89 -5.80 -4.10
CA ILE A 54 -9.70 -5.27 -2.75
C ILE A 54 -8.21 -4.97 -2.56
N VAL A 55 -7.90 -3.76 -2.09
CA VAL A 55 -6.54 -3.38 -1.73
C VAL A 55 -6.53 -2.80 -0.32
N PHE A 56 -5.67 -3.32 0.54
CA PHE A 56 -5.44 -2.81 1.89
C PHE A 56 -4.43 -1.66 1.84
N MET A 57 -4.86 -0.53 1.26
CA MET A 57 -4.05 0.68 1.05
C MET A 57 -4.74 1.93 1.61
N GLY A 58 -5.73 1.74 2.49
CA GLY A 58 -6.39 2.81 3.24
C GLY A 58 -5.56 3.27 4.43
N MET A 59 -6.22 3.64 5.51
CA MET A 59 -5.54 4.05 6.74
C MET A 59 -4.93 2.84 7.46
N GLY A 60 -3.69 3.02 7.94
CA GLY A 60 -3.00 2.06 8.79
C GLY A 60 -2.04 1.12 8.06
N GLU A 61 -1.23 0.41 8.86
CA GLU A 61 -0.36 -0.69 8.43
C GLU A 61 -1.09 -2.03 8.65
N PRO A 62 -1.52 -2.72 7.58
CA PRO A 62 -2.32 -3.93 7.73
C PRO A 62 -1.61 -5.04 8.52
N LEU A 63 -0.29 -5.19 8.35
CA LEU A 63 0.48 -6.21 9.05
C LEU A 63 0.70 -5.89 10.54
N ALA A 64 0.45 -4.66 10.98
CA ALA A 64 0.39 -4.32 12.41
C ALA A 64 -0.94 -4.74 13.06
N ASN A 65 -2.01 -4.90 12.26
CA ASN A 65 -3.30 -5.44 12.68
C ASN A 65 -3.49 -6.90 12.22
N PHE A 66 -2.50 -7.72 12.48
CA PHE A 66 -2.30 -9.01 11.80
C PHE A 66 -3.45 -9.99 11.97
N ASN A 67 -3.95 -10.19 13.19
CA ASN A 67 -4.98 -11.20 13.45
C ASN A 67 -6.29 -10.85 12.74
N HIS A 68 -6.78 -9.61 12.91
CA HIS A 68 -7.97 -9.15 12.22
C HIS A 68 -7.81 -9.13 10.69
N LEU A 69 -6.58 -8.84 10.21
CA LEU A 69 -6.29 -8.93 8.77
C LEU A 69 -6.46 -10.37 8.26
N VAL A 70 -5.91 -11.37 8.96
CA VAL A 70 -6.01 -12.78 8.54
C VAL A 70 -7.47 -13.23 8.53
N ASP A 71 -8.24 -12.95 9.59
CA ASP A 71 -9.68 -13.27 9.65
C ASP A 71 -10.44 -12.67 8.45
N VAL A 72 -10.16 -11.42 8.12
CA VAL A 72 -10.77 -10.74 6.96
C VAL A 72 -10.35 -11.38 5.64
N LEU A 73 -9.07 -11.72 5.48
CA LEU A 73 -8.58 -12.37 4.27
C LEU A 73 -9.22 -13.74 4.06
N ASP A 74 -9.42 -14.51 5.11
CA ASP A 74 -10.12 -15.79 5.05
C ASP A 74 -11.56 -15.59 4.55
N LEU A 75 -12.31 -14.64 5.12
CA LEU A 75 -13.66 -14.30 4.66
C LEU A 75 -13.71 -13.81 3.21
N LEU A 76 -12.73 -13.03 2.78
CA LEU A 76 -12.68 -12.52 1.41
C LEU A 76 -12.42 -13.62 0.37
N LEU A 77 -11.65 -14.63 0.74
CA LEU A 77 -11.23 -15.71 -0.15
C LEU A 77 -12.17 -16.92 -0.10
N ASP A 78 -12.99 -17.05 0.93
CA ASP A 78 -13.95 -18.15 1.11
C ASP A 78 -15.04 -18.07 0.04
N ASP A 79 -15.20 -19.15 -0.74
CA ASP A 79 -16.21 -19.26 -1.79
C ASP A 79 -17.65 -19.22 -1.24
N CYS A 80 -17.86 -19.61 0.03
CA CYS A 80 -19.14 -19.53 0.71
C CYS A 80 -19.43 -18.12 1.28
N ALA A 81 -18.46 -17.20 1.24
CA ALA A 81 -18.60 -15.84 1.74
C ALA A 81 -18.49 -14.81 0.59
N TYR A 82 -17.32 -14.19 0.43
CA TYR A 82 -17.11 -13.15 -0.59
C TYR A 82 -16.61 -13.69 -1.94
N GLY A 83 -15.90 -14.81 -1.96
CA GLY A 83 -15.44 -15.50 -3.16
C GLY A 83 -14.46 -14.72 -4.03
N PHE A 84 -13.66 -13.81 -3.45
CA PHE A 84 -12.66 -13.10 -4.24
C PHE A 84 -11.53 -14.02 -4.65
N SER A 85 -11.12 -13.95 -5.91
CA SER A 85 -9.91 -14.65 -6.31
C SER A 85 -8.67 -14.02 -5.65
N LYS A 86 -7.68 -14.84 -5.31
CA LYS A 86 -6.42 -14.47 -4.66
C LYS A 86 -5.68 -13.31 -5.35
N ARG A 87 -5.82 -13.19 -6.68
CA ARG A 87 -5.21 -12.11 -7.49
C ARG A 87 -5.92 -10.76 -7.32
N ARG A 88 -7.15 -10.78 -6.83
CA ARG A 88 -7.98 -9.58 -6.67
C ARG A 88 -7.91 -9.01 -5.26
N VAL A 89 -7.21 -9.68 -4.34
CA VAL A 89 -6.96 -9.20 -2.98
C VAL A 89 -5.47 -8.90 -2.84
N THR A 90 -5.15 -7.66 -2.51
CA THR A 90 -3.77 -7.19 -2.33
C THR A 90 -3.60 -6.64 -0.91
N VAL A 91 -2.67 -7.21 -0.18
CA VAL A 91 -2.19 -6.65 1.09
C VAL A 91 -1.02 -5.72 0.77
N SER A 92 -1.07 -4.48 1.26
CA SER A 92 0.03 -3.54 1.21
C SER A 92 0.73 -3.46 2.56
N THR A 93 2.04 -3.24 2.57
CA THR A 93 2.81 -3.07 3.80
C THR A 93 3.98 -2.13 3.60
N SER A 94 4.31 -1.39 4.63
CA SER A 94 5.54 -0.59 4.68
C SER A 94 6.79 -1.42 5.01
N GLY A 95 6.63 -2.73 5.30
CA GLY A 95 7.76 -3.64 5.41
C GLY A 95 8.00 -4.25 6.79
N LEU A 96 6.96 -4.71 7.48
CA LEU A 96 7.09 -5.53 8.68
C LEU A 96 7.57 -6.94 8.28
N ALA A 97 8.89 -7.10 8.04
CA ALA A 97 9.49 -8.29 7.45
C ALA A 97 9.09 -9.62 8.13
N PRO A 98 9.06 -9.75 9.48
CA PRO A 98 8.60 -10.99 10.13
C PRO A 98 7.13 -11.30 9.83
N ARG A 99 6.28 -10.29 9.73
CA ARG A 99 4.85 -10.45 9.42
C ARG A 99 4.60 -10.81 7.96
N ILE A 100 5.45 -10.34 7.03
CA ILE A 100 5.41 -10.78 5.63
C ILE A 100 5.67 -12.29 5.55
N LYS A 101 6.71 -12.79 6.26
CA LYS A 101 7.02 -14.22 6.32
C LYS A 101 5.86 -15.01 6.95
N GLN A 102 5.27 -14.52 8.02
CA GLN A 102 4.13 -15.15 8.68
C GLN A 102 2.89 -15.20 7.76
N LEU A 103 2.56 -14.11 7.08
CA LEU A 103 1.42 -14.05 6.15
C LEU A 103 1.55 -15.07 5.03
N SER A 104 2.76 -15.28 4.50
CA SER A 104 2.99 -16.22 3.40
C SER A 104 2.63 -17.67 3.71
N ASN A 105 2.67 -18.04 5.00
CA ASN A 105 2.35 -19.39 5.45
C ASN A 105 0.84 -19.59 5.67
N LEU A 106 0.07 -18.51 5.82
CA LEU A 106 -1.34 -18.56 6.17
C LEU A 106 -2.25 -18.32 4.97
N VAL A 107 -1.94 -17.32 4.14
CA VAL A 107 -2.88 -16.87 3.09
C VAL A 107 -2.14 -16.65 1.76
N ASP A 108 -2.81 -17.00 0.68
CA ASP A 108 -2.29 -16.78 -0.68
C ASP A 108 -2.95 -15.56 -1.34
N VAL A 109 -2.41 -14.37 -1.12
CA VAL A 109 -2.89 -13.10 -1.67
C VAL A 109 -1.77 -12.37 -2.43
N SER A 110 -2.07 -11.31 -3.16
CA SER A 110 -1.07 -10.43 -3.75
C SER A 110 -0.42 -9.55 -2.67
N LEU A 111 0.88 -9.28 -2.79
CA LEU A 111 1.63 -8.42 -1.88
C LEU A 111 2.11 -7.17 -2.61
N ALA A 112 1.82 -6.01 -2.04
CA ALA A 112 2.41 -4.73 -2.39
C ALA A 112 3.31 -4.24 -1.24
N VAL A 113 4.45 -3.65 -1.57
CA VAL A 113 5.42 -3.18 -0.59
C VAL A 113 5.77 -1.73 -0.86
N SER A 114 5.54 -0.88 0.11
CA SER A 114 5.93 0.53 0.12
C SER A 114 7.44 0.64 0.26
N LEU A 115 8.15 0.71 -0.87
CA LEU A 115 9.61 0.77 -0.91
C LEU A 115 10.11 2.22 -0.81
N HIS A 116 9.69 3.08 -1.73
CA HIS A 116 9.86 4.54 -1.79
C HIS A 116 11.31 5.07 -1.85
N ALA A 117 12.31 4.22 -1.70
CA ALA A 117 13.73 4.56 -1.84
C ALA A 117 14.54 3.32 -2.25
N PRO A 118 15.66 3.47 -2.98
CA PRO A 118 16.53 2.37 -3.38
C PRO A 118 17.59 2.01 -2.33
N ASN A 119 17.80 2.85 -1.31
CA ASN A 119 18.80 2.66 -0.26
C ASN A 119 18.24 2.92 1.13
N ASN A 120 18.95 2.41 2.13
CA ASN A 120 18.52 2.51 3.54
C ASN A 120 18.58 3.94 4.08
N GLU A 121 19.52 4.76 3.61
CA GLU A 121 19.69 6.13 4.07
C GLU A 121 18.42 6.94 3.79
N LEU A 122 17.99 6.98 2.54
CA LEU A 122 16.78 7.69 2.15
C LEU A 122 15.53 7.02 2.72
N ARG A 123 15.47 5.68 2.71
CA ARG A 123 14.31 4.96 3.21
C ARG A 123 14.10 5.15 4.72
N ASN A 124 15.17 5.30 5.50
CA ASN A 124 15.09 5.60 6.95
C ASN A 124 14.39 6.93 7.24
N VAL A 125 14.46 7.88 6.30
CA VAL A 125 13.79 9.17 6.39
C VAL A 125 12.34 9.08 5.96
N LEU A 126 12.09 8.44 4.80
CA LEU A 126 10.75 8.38 4.22
C LEU A 126 9.84 7.34 4.91
N VAL A 127 10.40 6.20 5.31
CA VAL A 127 9.68 5.05 5.87
C VAL A 127 10.44 4.55 7.11
N PRO A 128 10.29 5.17 8.28
CA PRO A 128 11.14 4.96 9.46
C PRO A 128 11.19 3.52 9.99
N ILE A 129 10.22 2.67 9.68
CA ILE A 129 10.25 1.23 10.01
C ILE A 129 11.47 0.52 9.39
N ASN A 130 12.08 1.12 8.35
CA ASN A 130 13.31 0.64 7.75
C ASN A 130 14.49 0.55 8.71
N LYS A 131 14.53 1.41 9.74
CA LYS A 131 15.56 1.35 10.80
C LYS A 131 15.51 0.02 11.55
N ARG A 132 14.33 -0.59 11.64
CA ARG A 132 14.12 -1.88 12.29
C ARG A 132 14.25 -3.04 11.32
N TYR A 133 13.78 -2.87 10.07
CA TYR A 133 13.80 -3.87 9.01
C TYR A 133 14.39 -3.23 7.74
N PRO A 134 15.73 -3.27 7.57
CA PRO A 134 16.41 -2.69 6.41
C PRO A 134 15.95 -3.33 5.10
N ILE A 135 16.28 -2.68 3.97
CA ILE A 135 15.88 -3.13 2.63
C ILE A 135 16.28 -4.57 2.37
N GLU A 136 17.45 -4.99 2.82
CA GLU A 136 17.97 -6.35 2.62
C GLU A 136 17.07 -7.40 3.29
N GLU A 137 16.66 -7.14 4.54
CA GLU A 137 15.75 -8.01 5.31
C GLU A 137 14.35 -7.99 4.70
N LEU A 138 13.89 -6.82 4.26
CA LEU A 138 12.62 -6.67 3.56
C LEU A 138 12.59 -7.49 2.27
N LEU A 139 13.62 -7.39 1.44
CA LEU A 139 13.72 -8.14 0.18
C LEU A 139 13.83 -9.65 0.44
N GLU A 140 14.54 -10.06 1.50
CA GLU A 140 14.58 -11.46 1.92
C GLU A 140 13.18 -11.97 2.30
N ALA A 141 12.43 -11.19 3.10
CA ALA A 141 11.05 -11.54 3.46
C ALA A 141 10.14 -11.62 2.23
N CYS A 142 10.32 -10.75 1.24
CA CYS A 142 9.60 -10.79 -0.03
C CYS A 142 9.97 -12.04 -0.86
N ARG A 143 11.26 -12.42 -0.91
CA ARG A 143 11.67 -13.69 -1.55
C ARG A 143 11.06 -14.91 -0.86
N PHE A 144 11.05 -14.91 0.48
CA PHE A 144 10.39 -15.95 1.26
C PHE A 144 8.89 -16.02 0.94
N PHE A 145 8.20 -14.88 0.88
CA PHE A 145 6.80 -14.82 0.50
C PHE A 145 6.55 -15.42 -0.90
N LEU A 146 7.40 -15.10 -1.88
CA LEU A 146 7.27 -15.63 -3.25
C LEU A 146 7.49 -17.16 -3.31
N LYS A 147 8.39 -17.72 -2.51
CA LYS A 147 8.65 -19.16 -2.46
C LYS A 147 7.44 -19.98 -2.00
N HIS A 148 6.58 -19.39 -1.16
CA HIS A 148 5.38 -20.05 -0.64
C HIS A 148 4.16 -19.90 -1.56
N LYS A 149 4.29 -19.18 -2.69
CA LYS A 149 3.21 -19.07 -3.67
C LYS A 149 3.07 -20.33 -4.51
N LYS A 150 1.83 -20.81 -4.64
CA LYS A 150 1.50 -21.97 -5.47
C LYS A 150 1.70 -21.72 -6.98
N ARG A 151 1.82 -20.47 -7.40
CA ARG A 151 1.99 -20.06 -8.81
C ARG A 151 3.08 -19.00 -8.91
N LYS A 152 3.70 -18.89 -10.09
CA LYS A 152 4.64 -17.80 -10.39
C LYS A 152 3.94 -16.44 -10.12
N SER A 153 4.50 -15.68 -9.21
CA SER A 153 3.96 -14.43 -8.72
C SER A 153 5.06 -13.36 -8.66
N THR A 154 4.67 -12.11 -8.57
CA THR A 154 5.59 -10.98 -8.43
C THR A 154 5.17 -10.11 -7.25
N ILE A 155 6.14 -9.44 -6.62
CA ILE A 155 5.87 -8.36 -5.66
C ILE A 155 5.57 -7.07 -6.42
N THR A 156 4.61 -6.30 -5.94
CA THR A 156 4.43 -4.93 -6.40
C THR A 156 5.17 -4.00 -5.46
N PHE A 157 6.21 -3.31 -5.95
CA PHE A 157 6.82 -2.24 -5.17
C PHE A 157 6.13 -0.92 -5.49
N GLU A 158 5.63 -0.26 -4.46
CA GLU A 158 5.04 1.08 -4.55
C GLU A 158 6.16 2.10 -4.31
N TYR A 159 6.23 3.12 -5.17
CA TYR A 159 7.24 4.17 -5.11
C TYR A 159 6.58 5.53 -5.33
N VAL A 160 6.42 6.31 -4.26
CA VAL A 160 5.90 7.68 -4.33
C VAL A 160 6.94 8.59 -4.97
N MET A 161 6.51 9.47 -5.88
CA MET A 161 7.40 10.38 -6.62
C MET A 161 7.40 11.76 -5.94
N LEU A 162 8.47 12.06 -5.22
CA LEU A 162 8.68 13.27 -4.44
C LEU A 162 9.74 14.14 -5.13
N ASP A 163 9.36 15.35 -5.54
CA ASP A 163 10.23 16.29 -6.26
C ASP A 163 11.54 16.55 -5.51
N LYS A 164 12.67 16.35 -6.17
CA LYS A 164 14.04 16.55 -5.66
C LYS A 164 14.40 15.75 -4.40
N VAL A 165 13.59 14.76 -4.04
CA VAL A 165 13.83 13.92 -2.87
C VAL A 165 14.22 12.51 -3.28
N ASN A 166 13.37 11.82 -4.04
CA ASN A 166 13.61 10.44 -4.43
C ASN A 166 13.45 10.18 -5.93
N ASP A 167 13.32 11.22 -6.74
CA ASP A 167 12.98 11.14 -8.17
C ASP A 167 14.17 11.33 -9.11
N THR A 168 15.41 11.41 -8.61
CA THR A 168 16.58 11.67 -9.44
C THR A 168 16.95 10.48 -10.35
N VAL A 169 17.63 10.78 -11.46
CA VAL A 169 18.18 9.76 -12.40
C VAL A 169 19.12 8.78 -11.68
N ALA A 170 19.91 9.29 -10.73
CA ALA A 170 20.82 8.45 -9.94
C ALA A 170 20.05 7.41 -9.12
N LEU A 171 18.98 7.83 -8.43
CA LEU A 171 18.14 6.94 -7.63
C LEU A 171 17.33 5.95 -8.51
N ALA A 172 16.91 6.35 -9.71
CA ALA A 172 16.29 5.42 -10.66
C ALA A 172 17.25 4.29 -11.07
N LYS A 173 18.50 4.63 -11.37
CA LYS A 173 19.56 3.65 -11.69
C LYS A 173 19.88 2.76 -10.49
N GLU A 174 19.99 3.32 -9.30
CA GLU A 174 20.20 2.56 -8.06
C GLU A 174 19.06 1.57 -7.82
N LEU A 175 17.81 2.02 -7.97
CA LEU A 175 16.62 1.17 -7.86
C LEU A 175 16.62 0.03 -8.89
N SER A 176 17.04 0.33 -10.13
CA SER A 176 17.14 -0.68 -11.19
C SER A 176 18.17 -1.76 -10.87
N ILE A 177 19.29 -1.39 -10.24
CA ILE A 177 20.33 -2.33 -9.80
C ILE A 177 19.82 -3.17 -8.62
N LEU A 178 19.19 -2.53 -7.62
CA LEU A 178 18.65 -3.21 -6.46
C LEU A 178 17.64 -4.30 -6.82
N LEU A 179 16.82 -4.07 -7.85
CA LEU A 179 15.70 -4.95 -8.21
C LEU A 179 15.94 -5.78 -9.48
N ARG A 180 17.15 -5.74 -10.06
CA ARG A 180 17.48 -6.37 -11.36
C ARG A 180 17.02 -7.82 -11.48
N ASP A 181 17.27 -8.65 -10.47
CA ASP A 181 16.96 -10.09 -10.48
C ASP A 181 15.79 -10.43 -9.55
N PHE A 182 15.01 -9.43 -9.19
CA PHE A 182 13.89 -9.61 -8.29
C PHE A 182 12.58 -9.75 -9.09
N PRO A 183 11.77 -10.80 -8.86
CA PRO A 183 10.48 -10.96 -9.53
C PRO A 183 9.48 -9.89 -9.06
N CYS A 184 9.49 -8.72 -9.67
CA CYS A 184 8.67 -7.60 -9.26
C CYS A 184 8.08 -6.80 -10.43
N LYS A 185 7.22 -5.88 -10.06
CA LYS A 185 6.79 -4.72 -10.84
C LYS A 185 6.82 -3.50 -9.93
N ILE A 186 6.98 -2.32 -10.52
CA ILE A 186 6.99 -1.05 -9.80
C ILE A 186 5.77 -0.23 -10.18
N ASN A 187 5.06 0.29 -9.19
CA ASN A 187 4.06 1.33 -9.36
C ASN A 187 4.65 2.66 -8.90
N LEU A 188 4.87 3.57 -9.82
CA LEU A 188 5.19 4.96 -9.53
C LEU A 188 3.91 5.70 -9.18
N ILE A 189 3.87 6.29 -8.00
CA ILE A 189 2.72 7.02 -7.48
C ILE A 189 3.06 8.51 -7.50
N PRO A 190 2.47 9.32 -8.39
CA PRO A 190 2.56 10.77 -8.25
C PRO A 190 2.12 11.16 -6.85
N PHE A 191 2.91 11.99 -6.16
CA PHE A 191 2.57 12.41 -4.82
C PHE A 191 1.27 13.21 -4.82
N ASN A 192 0.39 12.93 -3.89
CA ASN A 192 -0.86 13.65 -3.71
C ASN A 192 -0.67 14.64 -2.56
N ASP A 193 -0.66 15.91 -2.88
CA ASP A 193 -0.44 16.99 -1.92
C ASP A 193 -1.54 17.00 -0.84
N PHE A 194 -1.16 17.36 0.37
CA PHE A 194 -2.07 17.57 1.48
C PHE A 194 -1.59 18.75 2.35
N PRO A 195 -2.46 19.40 3.13
CA PRO A 195 -2.09 20.54 3.96
C PRO A 195 -0.90 20.23 4.89
N ASN A 196 0.05 21.15 4.96
CA ASN A 196 1.29 21.08 5.77
C ASN A 196 2.29 19.99 5.33
N SER A 197 2.16 19.41 4.14
CA SER A 197 3.19 18.56 3.59
C SER A 197 4.44 19.37 3.25
N GLN A 198 5.60 18.85 3.61
CA GLN A 198 6.90 19.41 3.19
C GLN A 198 7.34 18.93 1.81
N TYR A 199 6.60 18.01 1.20
CA TYR A 199 6.91 17.40 -0.09
C TYR A 199 6.04 17.97 -1.19
N GLN A 200 6.55 17.90 -2.42
CA GLN A 200 5.86 18.27 -3.65
C GLN A 200 5.86 17.10 -4.62
N CYS A 201 4.87 17.06 -5.52
CA CYS A 201 4.82 16.06 -6.57
C CYS A 201 5.91 16.31 -7.61
N SER A 202 6.62 15.27 -8.02
CA SER A 202 7.54 15.31 -9.15
C SER A 202 6.80 15.72 -10.43
N SER A 203 7.48 16.45 -11.31
CA SER A 203 6.92 16.80 -12.61
C SER A 203 6.64 15.55 -13.46
N THR A 204 5.64 15.64 -14.34
CA THR A 204 5.31 14.54 -15.27
C THR A 204 6.53 14.13 -16.11
N GLN A 205 7.35 15.10 -16.52
CA GLN A 205 8.57 14.83 -17.26
C GLN A 205 9.56 13.99 -16.45
N GLN A 206 9.74 14.34 -15.17
CA GLN A 206 10.65 13.61 -14.28
C GLN A 206 10.14 12.19 -13.98
N ILE A 207 8.82 12.03 -13.75
CA ILE A 207 8.20 10.71 -13.56
C ILE A 207 8.41 9.83 -14.79
N ASN A 208 8.20 10.37 -15.99
CA ASN A 208 8.41 9.64 -17.24
C ASN A 208 9.88 9.25 -17.43
N LEU A 209 10.82 10.16 -17.14
CA LEU A 209 12.25 9.86 -17.21
C LEU A 209 12.65 8.73 -16.25
N PHE A 210 12.18 8.79 -15.00
CA PHE A 210 12.40 7.76 -14.00
C PHE A 210 11.82 6.42 -14.44
N SER A 211 10.58 6.42 -14.97
CA SER A 211 9.90 5.24 -15.50
C SER A 211 10.67 4.60 -16.66
N ASN A 212 11.17 5.41 -17.60
CA ASN A 212 11.92 4.91 -18.75
C ASN A 212 13.22 4.22 -18.32
N ILE A 213 13.96 4.77 -17.36
CA ILE A 213 15.20 4.16 -16.84
C ILE A 213 14.92 2.77 -16.25
N LEU A 214 13.82 2.62 -15.51
CA LEU A 214 13.43 1.32 -14.95
C LEU A 214 12.99 0.34 -16.05
N HIS A 215 12.24 0.83 -17.02
CA HIS A 215 11.78 0.04 -18.16
C HIS A 215 12.94 -0.45 -19.02
N ASP A 216 13.94 0.43 -19.31
CA ASP A 216 15.15 0.08 -20.06
C ASP A 216 16.00 -0.96 -19.31
N ALA A 217 15.90 -1.01 -17.98
CA ALA A 217 16.49 -2.05 -17.14
C ALA A 217 15.66 -3.36 -17.10
N GLY A 218 14.56 -3.46 -17.87
CA GLY A 218 13.70 -4.66 -17.94
C GLY A 218 12.70 -4.80 -16.79
N ILE A 219 12.50 -3.74 -15.97
CA ILE A 219 11.56 -3.78 -14.85
C ILE A 219 10.19 -3.27 -15.33
N VAL A 220 9.14 -4.08 -15.17
CA VAL A 220 7.77 -3.68 -15.47
C VAL A 220 7.38 -2.52 -14.56
N THR A 221 7.16 -1.35 -15.16
CA THR A 221 6.87 -0.12 -14.42
C THR A 221 5.55 0.48 -14.91
N THR A 222 4.71 0.92 -13.97
CA THR A 222 3.45 1.60 -14.25
C THR A 222 3.38 2.90 -13.48
N VAL A 223 2.85 3.96 -14.10
CA VAL A 223 2.54 5.22 -13.42
C VAL A 223 1.07 5.20 -13.03
N ARG A 224 0.80 5.29 -11.74
CA ARG A 224 -0.56 5.25 -11.20
C ARG A 224 -1.30 6.56 -11.48
N LYS A 225 -2.50 6.47 -12.01
CA LYS A 225 -3.39 7.63 -12.06
C LYS A 225 -4.01 7.85 -10.67
N SER A 226 -3.83 9.04 -10.11
CA SER A 226 -4.51 9.44 -8.88
C SER A 226 -6.01 9.42 -9.06
N ARG A 227 -6.73 8.90 -8.07
CA ARG A 227 -8.20 8.88 -7.99
C ARG A 227 -8.62 9.35 -6.62
N GLY A 228 -9.72 10.10 -6.53
CA GLY A 228 -10.25 10.61 -5.26
C GLY A 228 -9.47 11.81 -4.71
N THR A 229 -8.72 12.52 -5.54
CA THR A 229 -8.04 13.77 -5.15
C THR A 229 -9.03 14.89 -4.84
N ASP A 230 -10.17 14.88 -5.52
CA ASP A 230 -11.29 15.81 -5.36
C ASP A 230 -11.99 15.70 -3.99
N ILE A 231 -11.90 14.54 -3.36
CA ILE A 231 -12.48 14.26 -2.03
C ILE A 231 -11.42 13.96 -0.96
N ALA A 232 -10.16 14.32 -1.20
CA ALA A 232 -9.01 14.03 -0.33
C ALA A 232 -8.90 12.54 0.08
N ALA A 233 -9.28 11.64 -0.82
CA ALA A 233 -9.25 10.18 -0.60
C ALA A 233 -8.22 9.45 -1.47
N ALA A 234 -7.31 10.19 -2.10
CA ALA A 234 -6.19 9.57 -2.82
C ALA A 234 -5.18 8.93 -1.86
N CYS A 235 -4.30 8.08 -2.41
CA CYS A 235 -3.27 7.42 -1.60
C CYS A 235 -2.41 8.43 -0.84
N GLY A 236 -2.28 8.22 0.47
CA GLY A 236 -1.54 9.09 1.38
C GLY A 236 -2.31 10.32 1.89
N GLN A 237 -3.51 10.60 1.38
CA GLN A 237 -4.31 11.76 1.79
C GLN A 237 -5.35 11.47 2.88
N LEU A 238 -5.70 10.20 3.11
CA LEU A 238 -6.74 9.85 4.07
C LEU A 238 -6.35 10.33 5.47
N ALA A 239 -7.14 11.26 5.97
CA ALA A 239 -7.02 11.83 7.31
C ALA A 239 -8.34 11.59 8.06
N GLY A 240 -8.26 11.00 9.25
CA GLY A 240 -9.40 10.98 10.15
C GLY A 240 -9.75 12.42 10.55
N HIS A 241 -11.01 12.81 10.43
CA HIS A 241 -11.44 14.07 11.02
C HIS A 241 -11.21 14.03 12.54
N LYS A 242 -10.40 14.93 13.07
CA LYS A 242 -10.38 15.28 14.50
C LYS A 242 -11.67 16.07 14.85
N GLY A 243 -12.82 15.49 14.58
CA GLY A 243 -14.11 16.02 14.97
C GLY A 243 -14.83 14.92 15.72
N ALA A 244 -15.12 15.16 17.01
CA ALA A 244 -16.02 14.32 17.76
C ALA A 244 -17.29 14.12 16.92
N ILE A 245 -17.55 12.87 16.50
CA ILE A 245 -18.89 12.50 16.08
C ILE A 245 -19.72 12.66 17.36
N LYS A 246 -20.45 13.78 17.48
CA LYS A 246 -21.56 13.86 18.42
C LYS A 246 -22.58 12.84 17.91
N ILE A 247 -22.57 11.67 18.51
CA ILE A 247 -23.71 10.75 18.41
C ILE A 247 -24.86 11.49 19.08
N SER A 248 -25.75 12.07 18.29
CA SER A 248 -27.04 12.54 18.79
C SER A 248 -27.81 11.27 19.19
N GLU A 249 -27.94 11.06 20.48
CA GLU A 249 -28.89 10.11 21.03
C GLU A 249 -30.30 10.52 20.55
N HIS A 250 -30.92 9.62 19.80
CA HIS A 250 -32.36 9.59 19.55
C HIS A 250 -32.94 8.30 20.06
#